data_14423aff4901bf6a2b4f0e3a60d6c2fd
#
_entry.id   14423aff4901bf6a2b4f0e3a60d6c2fd
#
_cell.length_a   1.000
_cell.length_b   1.000
_cell.length_c   1.000
_cell.angle_alpha   90.00
_cell.angle_beta   90.00
_cell.angle_gamma   90.00
#
_symmetry.space_group_name_H-M   'P 1'
#
loop_
_entity.id
_entity.type
_entity.pdbx_description
1 polymer ?
#
loop_
_entity_poly.entity_id
_entity_poly.type
_entity_poly.pdbx_seq_one_letter_code
_entity_poly.pdbx_strand_id
1 'polypeptide(L)'
;MQENIKSSFFIKVIFSFLDDKTKLKLLKCNKRLQDYLDINLLSYRRLSGRYIEYGEKGNIKEYSSINDILIFEGEYLNGKRNGKGKEYDKYNGRLTYEGEYLNGKRNGKGKEYYNNQIIFDGEYLNGKKWNGKGYDTKNNIIYELKNGEGYVKELNMIGLIKFEGEYSNGERNGKGKEYDYGGDLEFEGEYKNGKRDGIGKEYNKGNITFEGKYLNGKRWNGKGYDNKNNIINELKNGSGLIRIYDKLGNLKTEENYINGKLNGKRKDYFNGKLFVEFEYINGISNKGKEFNLNKGELKFEGEYLYGWRLKGKTYIKGKLEFEGEYLFNKKYNGKGYDENGNIIYELINGNGKVKEYDDYERLEFDGEYLNGRRWNGIYKLYNFDNTILRQEEYKNGKKNILK
;
A
#
# COMPACT_ATOMS: atom_id res chain seq x y z
N MET A 1 13.92 -15.40 -29.79
CA MET A 1 13.74 -15.96 -28.44
C MET A 1 12.35 -15.63 -27.93
N GLN A 2 11.34 -16.34 -28.46
CA GLN A 2 9.95 -16.28 -27.99
C GLN A 2 9.59 -17.67 -27.46
N GLU A 3 10.17 -18.02 -26.34
CA GLU A 3 9.66 -19.18 -25.60
C GLU A 3 8.41 -18.76 -24.84
N ASN A 4 7.33 -19.29 -25.29
CA ASN A 4 5.97 -19.22 -24.80
C ASN A 4 5.90 -19.28 -23.27
N ILE A 5 5.52 -18.18 -22.63
CA ILE A 5 4.97 -18.20 -21.28
C ILE A 5 3.63 -18.94 -21.41
N LYS A 6 3.67 -20.27 -21.33
CA LYS A 6 2.49 -21.15 -21.52
C LYS A 6 1.69 -21.35 -20.24
N SER A 7 2.20 -20.93 -19.07
CA SER A 7 1.52 -21.15 -17.80
C SER A 7 0.59 -19.95 -17.49
N SER A 8 -0.69 -20.23 -17.37
CA SER A 8 -1.69 -19.27 -16.88
C SER A 8 -1.30 -18.70 -15.50
N PHE A 9 -0.54 -19.45 -14.73
CA PHE A 9 0.05 -19.05 -13.46
C PHE A 9 0.99 -17.84 -13.61
N PHE A 10 2.00 -17.91 -14.47
CA PHE A 10 2.94 -16.81 -14.67
C PHE A 10 2.25 -15.55 -15.20
N ILE A 11 1.28 -15.73 -16.10
CA ILE A 11 0.50 -14.60 -16.61
C ILE A 11 -0.29 -13.94 -15.47
N LYS A 12 -0.94 -14.71 -14.60
CA LYS A 12 -1.67 -14.19 -13.43
C LYS A 12 -0.73 -13.50 -12.44
N VAL A 13 0.45 -14.07 -12.18
CA VAL A 13 1.47 -13.50 -11.30
C VAL A 13 1.99 -12.17 -11.87
N ILE A 14 2.46 -12.16 -13.11
CA ILE A 14 2.95 -10.92 -13.77
C ILE A 14 1.86 -9.85 -13.78
N PHE A 15 0.63 -10.23 -14.15
CA PHE A 15 -0.49 -9.31 -14.19
C PHE A 15 -0.83 -8.73 -12.81
N SER A 16 -0.66 -9.50 -11.73
CA SER A 16 -0.91 -9.04 -10.36
C SER A 16 0.02 -7.90 -9.92
N PHE A 17 1.25 -7.84 -10.46
CA PHE A 17 2.27 -6.84 -10.13
C PHE A 17 2.17 -5.55 -10.92
N LEU A 18 1.37 -5.52 -11.96
CA LEU A 18 1.13 -4.31 -12.72
C LEU A 18 0.21 -3.37 -11.93
N ASP A 19 0.43 -2.07 -12.05
CA ASP A 19 -0.55 -1.09 -11.59
C ASP A 19 -1.86 -1.20 -12.39
N ASP A 20 -2.96 -0.77 -11.80
CA ASP A 20 -4.28 -0.96 -12.41
C ASP A 20 -4.44 -0.27 -13.76
N LYS A 21 -3.73 0.83 -13.98
CA LYS A 21 -3.72 1.54 -15.26
C LYS A 21 -3.05 0.71 -16.36
N THR A 22 -1.92 0.09 -16.04
CA THR A 22 -1.19 -0.81 -16.96
C THR A 22 -1.97 -2.09 -17.21
N LYS A 23 -2.58 -2.68 -16.16
CA LYS A 23 -3.52 -3.81 -16.29
C LYS A 23 -4.64 -3.49 -17.26
N LEU A 24 -5.31 -2.37 -17.05
CA LEU A 24 -6.42 -1.94 -17.90
C LEU A 24 -6.01 -1.73 -19.36
N LYS A 25 -4.83 -1.15 -19.58
CA LYS A 25 -4.28 -0.94 -20.93
C LYS A 25 -3.99 -2.27 -21.65
N LEU A 26 -3.37 -3.22 -20.96
CA LEU A 26 -3.07 -4.54 -21.51
C LEU A 26 -4.35 -5.33 -21.85
N LEU A 27 -5.34 -5.28 -20.97
CA LEU A 27 -6.62 -5.96 -21.18
C LEU A 27 -7.40 -5.39 -22.36
N LYS A 28 -7.42 -4.08 -22.56
CA LYS A 28 -8.12 -3.44 -23.68
C LYS A 28 -7.60 -3.88 -25.06
N CYS A 29 -6.33 -4.25 -25.12
CA CYS A 29 -5.64 -4.56 -26.39
C CYS A 29 -5.43 -6.06 -26.63
N ASN A 30 -5.81 -6.94 -25.68
CA ASN A 30 -5.46 -8.36 -25.78
C ASN A 30 -6.59 -9.28 -25.29
N LYS A 31 -7.41 -9.73 -26.23
CA LYS A 31 -8.54 -10.63 -25.97
C LYS A 31 -8.07 -11.96 -25.34
N ARG A 32 -6.95 -12.52 -25.81
CA ARG A 32 -6.38 -13.76 -25.27
C ARG A 32 -5.98 -13.62 -23.79
N LEU A 33 -5.47 -12.45 -23.39
CA LEU A 33 -5.17 -12.16 -21.99
C LEU A 33 -6.44 -12.03 -21.15
N GLN A 34 -7.52 -11.47 -21.72
CA GLN A 34 -8.83 -11.41 -21.05
C GLN A 34 -9.36 -12.82 -20.74
N ASP A 35 -9.28 -13.71 -21.72
CA ASP A 35 -9.73 -15.10 -21.61
C ASP A 35 -8.88 -15.86 -20.57
N TYR A 36 -7.56 -15.73 -20.60
CA TYR A 36 -6.66 -16.35 -19.62
C TYR A 36 -6.91 -15.91 -18.19
N LEU A 37 -7.30 -14.66 -17.99
CA LEU A 37 -7.52 -14.07 -16.67
C LEU A 37 -8.99 -14.13 -16.22
N ASP A 38 -9.87 -14.66 -17.06
CA ASP A 38 -11.34 -14.69 -16.84
C ASP A 38 -11.88 -13.29 -16.52
N ILE A 39 -11.55 -12.31 -17.38
CA ILE A 39 -11.91 -10.92 -17.20
C ILE A 39 -13.30 -10.63 -17.74
N ASN A 40 -14.17 -10.19 -16.86
CA ASN A 40 -15.53 -9.73 -17.20
C ASN A 40 -15.65 -8.20 -17.00
N LEU A 41 -16.84 -7.65 -17.31
CA LEU A 41 -17.13 -6.22 -17.16
C LEU A 41 -16.89 -5.69 -15.74
N LEU A 42 -17.21 -6.49 -14.71
CA LEU A 42 -16.94 -6.14 -13.30
C LEU A 42 -15.44 -6.05 -13.00
N SER A 43 -14.64 -6.91 -13.65
CA SER A 43 -13.19 -6.85 -13.54
C SER A 43 -12.63 -5.56 -14.14
N TYR A 44 -13.13 -5.14 -15.30
CA TYR A 44 -12.77 -3.85 -15.91
C TYR A 44 -13.16 -2.67 -15.00
N ARG A 45 -14.37 -2.69 -14.46
CA ARG A 45 -14.87 -1.67 -13.54
C ARG A 45 -13.97 -1.59 -12.29
N ARG A 46 -13.59 -2.72 -11.69
CA ARG A 46 -12.68 -2.77 -10.53
C ARG A 46 -11.29 -2.23 -10.84
N LEU A 47 -10.70 -2.66 -11.96
CA LEU A 47 -9.34 -2.22 -12.36
C LEU A 47 -9.29 -0.74 -12.73
N SER A 48 -10.38 -0.17 -13.26
CA SER A 48 -10.45 1.26 -13.54
C SER A 48 -10.52 2.11 -12.28
N GLY A 49 -10.92 1.53 -11.14
CA GLY A 49 -11.16 2.22 -9.87
C GLY A 49 -12.35 3.17 -9.91
N ARG A 50 -12.90 3.41 -11.08
CA ARG A 50 -14.05 4.30 -11.32
C ARG A 50 -14.82 3.92 -12.59
N TYR A 51 -16.06 4.38 -12.67
CA TYR A 51 -16.84 4.34 -13.90
C TYR A 51 -17.56 5.68 -14.12
N ILE A 52 -18.01 5.90 -15.34
CA ILE A 52 -18.53 7.19 -15.80
C ILE A 52 -19.95 7.01 -16.30
N GLU A 53 -20.83 7.93 -15.91
CA GLU A 53 -22.16 8.13 -16.47
C GLU A 53 -22.19 9.46 -17.24
N TYR A 54 -22.71 9.43 -18.44
CA TYR A 54 -22.86 10.60 -19.29
C TYR A 54 -24.21 11.26 -19.04
N GLY A 55 -24.17 12.51 -18.59
CA GLY A 55 -25.35 13.35 -18.45
C GLY A 55 -25.61 14.22 -19.67
N GLU A 56 -26.62 15.07 -19.57
CA GLU A 56 -26.95 16.04 -20.62
C GLU A 56 -25.88 17.16 -20.72
N LYS A 57 -25.74 17.73 -21.92
CA LYS A 57 -24.86 18.90 -22.21
C LYS A 57 -23.38 18.76 -21.84
N GLY A 58 -22.83 17.52 -21.95
CA GLY A 58 -21.41 17.30 -21.67
C GLY A 58 -21.03 17.18 -20.20
N ASN A 59 -22.01 17.21 -19.31
CA ASN A 59 -21.81 16.90 -17.90
C ASN A 59 -21.58 15.41 -17.69
N ILE A 60 -20.65 15.08 -16.84
CA ILE A 60 -20.27 13.70 -16.53
C ILE A 60 -20.29 13.50 -15.02
N LYS A 61 -20.76 12.32 -14.60
CA LYS A 61 -20.62 11.83 -13.23
C LYS A 61 -19.67 10.65 -13.20
N GLU A 62 -18.62 10.75 -12.34
CA GLU A 62 -17.72 9.64 -12.06
C GLU A 62 -18.09 9.03 -10.71
N TYR A 63 -18.14 7.71 -10.65
CA TYR A 63 -18.41 6.97 -9.42
C TYR A 63 -17.24 6.06 -9.07
N SER A 64 -17.01 5.85 -7.78
CA SER A 64 -16.09 4.83 -7.28
C SER A 64 -16.62 3.44 -7.67
N SER A 65 -15.76 2.61 -8.25
CA SER A 65 -16.11 1.23 -8.62
C SER A 65 -16.23 0.27 -7.45
N ILE A 66 -15.84 0.71 -6.23
CA ILE A 66 -15.84 -0.13 -5.03
C ILE A 66 -17.18 -0.06 -4.29
N ASN A 67 -17.75 1.13 -4.21
CA ASN A 67 -18.91 1.43 -3.34
C ASN A 67 -19.99 2.29 -4.00
N ASP A 68 -19.87 2.54 -5.31
CA ASP A 68 -20.79 3.35 -6.11
C ASP A 68 -20.99 4.80 -5.62
N ILE A 69 -20.07 5.32 -4.83
CA ILE A 69 -20.10 6.70 -4.36
C ILE A 69 -19.69 7.64 -5.51
N LEU A 70 -20.43 8.72 -5.69
CA LEU A 70 -20.07 9.81 -6.60
C LEU A 70 -18.75 10.43 -6.15
N ILE A 71 -17.76 10.48 -7.05
CA ILE A 71 -16.41 11.03 -6.78
C ILE A 71 -16.11 12.30 -7.57
N PHE A 72 -16.87 12.53 -8.65
CA PHE A 72 -16.78 13.75 -9.43
C PHE A 72 -18.07 13.98 -10.22
N GLU A 73 -18.47 15.25 -10.36
CA GLU A 73 -19.46 15.70 -11.35
C GLU A 73 -19.00 16.99 -11.99
N GLY A 74 -19.19 17.15 -13.29
CA GLY A 74 -18.80 18.37 -14.01
C GLY A 74 -18.57 18.17 -15.49
N GLU A 75 -18.01 19.20 -16.09
CA GLU A 75 -17.79 19.29 -17.52
C GLU A 75 -16.55 18.51 -17.96
N TYR A 76 -16.66 17.91 -19.15
CA TYR A 76 -15.58 17.14 -19.79
C TYR A 76 -15.36 17.60 -21.22
N LEU A 77 -14.09 17.63 -21.62
CA LEU A 77 -13.69 17.83 -23.01
C LEU A 77 -12.61 16.79 -23.38
N ASN A 78 -12.81 16.09 -24.49
CA ASN A 78 -11.87 15.06 -24.97
C ASN A 78 -11.50 14.02 -23.90
N GLY A 79 -12.47 13.56 -23.11
CA GLY A 79 -12.28 12.54 -22.07
C GLY A 79 -11.55 13.00 -20.84
N LYS A 80 -11.40 14.32 -20.64
CA LYS A 80 -10.74 14.92 -19.46
C LYS A 80 -11.68 15.94 -18.82
N ARG A 81 -11.60 16.07 -17.50
CA ARG A 81 -12.27 17.15 -16.74
C ARG A 81 -11.87 18.49 -17.32
N ASN A 82 -12.83 19.33 -17.71
CA ASN A 82 -12.56 20.64 -18.32
C ASN A 82 -13.78 21.53 -18.10
N GLY A 83 -13.58 22.79 -17.69
CA GLY A 83 -14.66 23.67 -17.26
C GLY A 83 -14.95 23.51 -15.77
N LYS A 84 -16.20 23.66 -15.33
CA LYS A 84 -16.58 23.58 -13.90
C LYS A 84 -16.81 22.15 -13.45
N GLY A 85 -16.44 21.85 -12.18
CA GLY A 85 -16.69 20.54 -11.61
C GLY A 85 -16.54 20.51 -10.09
N LYS A 86 -17.03 19.41 -9.51
CA LYS A 86 -16.99 19.12 -8.07
C LYS A 86 -16.38 17.76 -7.83
N GLU A 87 -15.49 17.66 -6.86
CA GLU A 87 -14.92 16.38 -6.40
C GLU A 87 -15.49 16.02 -5.04
N TYR A 88 -15.67 14.72 -4.83
CA TYR A 88 -16.21 14.17 -3.60
C TYR A 88 -15.25 13.09 -3.05
N ASP A 89 -15.23 12.96 -1.74
CA ASP A 89 -14.48 11.93 -1.06
C ASP A 89 -15.03 10.53 -1.41
N LYS A 90 -14.15 9.65 -1.85
CA LYS A 90 -14.50 8.32 -2.35
C LYS A 90 -15.02 7.34 -1.28
N TYR A 91 -14.89 7.69 0.00
CA TYR A 91 -15.32 6.82 1.11
C TYR A 91 -16.64 7.28 1.73
N ASN A 92 -16.87 8.59 1.80
CA ASN A 92 -18.04 9.16 2.48
C ASN A 92 -18.90 10.07 1.62
N GLY A 93 -18.50 10.35 0.37
CA GLY A 93 -19.28 11.16 -0.60
C GLY A 93 -19.36 12.66 -0.27
N ARG A 94 -18.57 13.17 0.70
CA ARG A 94 -18.57 14.60 1.03
C ARG A 94 -17.82 15.40 -0.02
N LEU A 95 -18.30 16.63 -0.27
CA LEU A 95 -17.63 17.57 -1.16
C LEU A 95 -16.22 17.89 -0.65
N THR A 96 -15.22 17.75 -1.51
CA THR A 96 -13.80 18.04 -1.20
C THR A 96 -13.25 19.19 -2.02
N TYR A 97 -13.81 19.43 -3.21
CA TYR A 97 -13.40 20.53 -4.08
C TYR A 97 -14.55 20.92 -5.01
N GLU A 98 -14.66 22.23 -5.27
CA GLU A 98 -15.44 22.75 -6.39
C GLU A 98 -14.63 23.84 -7.09
N GLY A 99 -14.64 23.87 -8.42
CA GLY A 99 -13.89 24.87 -9.18
C GLY A 99 -13.69 24.52 -10.64
N GLU A 100 -12.71 25.19 -11.23
CA GLU A 100 -12.41 25.12 -12.65
C GLU A 100 -11.34 24.07 -12.95
N TYR A 101 -11.44 23.45 -14.12
CA TYR A 101 -10.55 22.43 -14.63
C TYR A 101 -10.07 22.75 -16.04
N LEU A 102 -8.82 22.39 -16.32
CA LEU A 102 -8.24 22.43 -17.65
C LEU A 102 -7.43 21.16 -17.90
N ASN A 103 -7.79 20.42 -18.96
CA ASN A 103 -7.08 19.18 -19.35
C ASN A 103 -6.92 18.15 -18.19
N GLY A 104 -7.94 18.02 -17.34
CA GLY A 104 -7.99 17.07 -16.24
C GLY A 104 -7.34 17.53 -14.94
N LYS A 105 -6.83 18.77 -14.88
CA LYS A 105 -6.23 19.36 -13.68
C LYS A 105 -7.05 20.54 -13.19
N ARG A 106 -7.10 20.77 -11.88
CA ARG A 106 -7.65 21.98 -11.28
C ARG A 106 -6.90 23.19 -11.85
N ASN A 107 -7.59 24.17 -12.42
CA ASN A 107 -6.98 25.33 -13.05
C ASN A 107 -7.99 26.47 -13.10
N GLY A 108 -7.63 27.67 -12.62
CA GLY A 108 -8.54 28.77 -12.40
C GLY A 108 -9.08 28.78 -10.97
N LYS A 109 -10.26 29.37 -10.76
CA LYS A 109 -10.84 29.55 -9.42
C LYS A 109 -11.36 28.24 -8.84
N GLY A 110 -11.15 28.05 -7.52
CA GLY A 110 -11.67 26.86 -6.84
C GLY A 110 -11.58 26.92 -5.33
N LYS A 111 -12.42 26.13 -4.68
CA LYS A 111 -12.49 25.99 -3.23
C LYS A 111 -12.27 24.55 -2.81
N GLU A 112 -11.45 24.34 -1.80
CA GLU A 112 -11.32 23.06 -1.13
C GLU A 112 -12.14 23.02 0.15
N TYR A 113 -12.71 21.86 0.43
CA TYR A 113 -13.57 21.64 1.59
C TYR A 113 -13.05 20.49 2.43
N TYR A 114 -13.23 20.61 3.72
CA TYR A 114 -13.14 19.52 4.68
C TYR A 114 -14.34 19.60 5.64
N ASN A 115 -15.10 18.51 5.76
CA ASN A 115 -16.32 18.45 6.56
C ASN A 115 -17.27 19.65 6.32
N ASN A 116 -17.48 20.01 5.06
CA ASN A 116 -18.31 21.14 4.60
C ASN A 116 -17.76 22.54 4.99
N GLN A 117 -16.57 22.62 5.54
CA GLN A 117 -15.89 23.89 5.82
C GLN A 117 -14.87 24.18 4.73
N ILE A 118 -14.74 25.44 4.32
CA ILE A 118 -13.73 25.86 3.36
C ILE A 118 -12.37 25.81 4.06
N ILE A 119 -11.42 25.07 3.48
CA ILE A 119 -10.02 25.01 3.94
C ILE A 119 -9.07 25.77 3.01
N PHE A 120 -9.51 26.06 1.78
CA PHE A 120 -8.79 26.92 0.84
C PHE A 120 -9.79 27.55 -0.14
N ASP A 121 -9.61 28.83 -0.43
CA ASP A 121 -10.34 29.60 -1.46
C ASP A 121 -9.35 30.38 -2.29
N GLY A 122 -9.30 30.11 -3.61
CA GLY A 122 -8.31 30.77 -4.44
C GLY A 122 -8.23 30.23 -5.88
N GLU A 123 -7.08 30.44 -6.48
CA GLU A 123 -6.77 30.06 -7.85
C GLU A 123 -5.80 28.89 -7.88
N TYR A 124 -5.96 28.07 -8.89
CA TYR A 124 -5.13 26.89 -9.17
C TYR A 124 -4.42 27.08 -10.51
N LEU A 125 -3.20 26.61 -10.60
CA LEU A 125 -2.42 26.52 -11.83
C LEU A 125 -1.88 25.09 -12.02
N ASN A 126 -2.34 24.39 -13.08
CA ASN A 126 -1.91 23.03 -13.37
C ASN A 126 -2.05 22.03 -12.21
N GLY A 127 -3.09 22.17 -11.39
CA GLY A 127 -3.39 21.30 -10.25
C GLY A 127 -2.79 21.75 -8.93
N LYS A 128 -2.01 22.83 -8.90
CA LYS A 128 -1.37 23.36 -7.71
C LYS A 128 -2.07 24.63 -7.25
N LYS A 129 -2.15 24.85 -5.94
CA LYS A 129 -2.60 26.12 -5.35
C LYS A 129 -1.67 27.24 -5.78
N TRP A 130 -2.23 28.33 -6.30
CA TRP A 130 -1.42 29.40 -6.89
C TRP A 130 -1.60 30.75 -6.17
N ASN A 131 -2.81 31.24 -6.14
CA ASN A 131 -3.20 32.45 -5.36
C ASN A 131 -4.35 32.08 -4.45
N GLY A 132 -4.37 32.58 -3.22
CA GLY A 132 -5.54 32.40 -2.35
C GLY A 132 -5.20 32.27 -0.90
N LYS A 133 -6.23 31.96 -0.11
CA LYS A 133 -6.17 31.94 1.34
C LYS A 133 -6.54 30.54 1.87
N GLY A 134 -5.78 30.09 2.87
CA GLY A 134 -6.08 28.88 3.62
C GLY A 134 -6.73 29.21 4.96
N TYR A 135 -7.64 28.34 5.40
CA TYR A 135 -8.46 28.55 6.58
C TYR A 135 -8.37 27.38 7.55
N ASP A 136 -8.49 27.68 8.84
CA ASP A 136 -8.68 26.66 9.88
C ASP A 136 -10.16 26.27 10.02
N THR A 137 -10.45 25.35 10.93
CA THR A 137 -11.81 24.85 11.20
C THR A 137 -12.73 25.92 11.85
N LYS A 138 -12.19 27.08 12.22
CA LYS A 138 -12.94 28.24 12.78
C LYS A 138 -13.09 29.37 11.76
N ASN A 139 -12.75 29.13 10.49
CA ASN A 139 -12.71 30.10 9.40
C ASN A 139 -11.68 31.23 9.59
N ASN A 140 -10.67 31.09 10.44
CA ASN A 140 -9.57 32.05 10.49
C ASN A 140 -8.60 31.78 9.33
N ILE A 141 -8.09 32.87 8.73
CA ILE A 141 -7.05 32.78 7.71
C ILE A 141 -5.75 32.34 8.39
N ILE A 142 -5.19 31.22 8.00
CA ILE A 142 -3.93 30.66 8.56
C ILE A 142 -2.74 30.78 7.61
N TYR A 143 -2.98 31.02 6.32
CA TYR A 143 -1.94 31.35 5.35
C TYR A 143 -2.52 32.04 4.11
N GLU A 144 -1.64 32.71 3.35
CA GLU A 144 -1.94 33.27 2.03
C GLU A 144 -0.85 32.86 1.03
N LEU A 145 -1.25 32.51 -0.19
CA LEU A 145 -0.37 32.21 -1.32
C LEU A 145 -0.50 33.31 -2.39
N LYS A 146 0.62 33.77 -2.92
CA LYS A 146 0.72 34.66 -4.07
C LYS A 146 1.70 34.07 -5.09
N ASN A 147 1.23 33.85 -6.32
CA ASN A 147 2.02 33.24 -7.39
C ASN A 147 2.68 31.89 -7.00
N GLY A 148 1.98 31.12 -6.18
CA GLY A 148 2.47 29.84 -5.67
C GLY A 148 3.53 29.96 -4.57
N GLU A 149 3.74 31.16 -4.01
CA GLU A 149 4.71 31.45 -2.95
C GLU A 149 4.01 31.83 -1.66
N GLY A 150 4.58 31.44 -0.52
CA GLY A 150 4.09 31.77 0.80
C GLY A 150 4.53 30.80 1.87
N TYR A 151 4.17 31.10 3.12
CA TYR A 151 4.32 30.18 4.24
C TYR A 151 2.99 29.51 4.50
N VAL A 152 2.90 28.19 4.25
CA VAL A 152 1.66 27.43 4.25
C VAL A 152 1.54 26.59 5.51
N LYS A 153 0.31 26.49 6.04
CA LYS A 153 -0.08 25.53 7.08
C LYS A 153 -1.12 24.57 6.52
N GLU A 154 -0.75 23.31 6.36
CA GLU A 154 -1.68 22.25 5.96
C GLU A 154 -2.26 21.58 7.20
N LEU A 155 -3.56 21.33 7.21
CA LEU A 155 -4.23 20.63 8.30
C LEU A 155 -4.49 19.15 7.96
N ASN A 156 -4.48 18.30 9.00
CA ASN A 156 -4.93 16.93 8.89
C ASN A 156 -6.46 16.83 9.05
N MET A 157 -6.99 15.61 8.97
CA MET A 157 -8.43 15.32 9.03
C MET A 157 -9.13 15.70 10.36
N ILE A 158 -8.40 16.03 11.39
CA ILE A 158 -8.96 16.47 12.69
C ILE A 158 -8.67 17.94 13.00
N GLY A 159 -8.13 18.70 12.01
CA GLY A 159 -7.86 20.11 12.11
C GLY A 159 -6.52 20.47 12.76
N LEU A 160 -5.64 19.49 13.04
CA LEU A 160 -4.29 19.75 13.52
C LEU A 160 -3.35 20.00 12.33
N ILE A 161 -2.29 20.76 12.57
CA ILE A 161 -1.25 21.00 11.57
C ILE A 161 -0.55 19.68 11.27
N LYS A 162 -0.53 19.28 9.99
CA LYS A 162 0.27 18.16 9.49
C LYS A 162 1.55 18.60 8.81
N PHE A 163 1.58 19.84 8.31
CA PHE A 163 2.74 20.47 7.71
C PHE A 163 2.66 21.97 7.87
N GLU A 164 3.78 22.63 8.13
CA GLU A 164 3.95 24.06 7.98
C GLU A 164 5.30 24.36 7.36
N GLY A 165 5.37 25.34 6.45
CA GLY A 165 6.63 25.66 5.79
C GLY A 165 6.47 26.50 4.53
N GLU A 166 7.61 26.71 3.90
CA GLU A 166 7.75 27.52 2.70
C GLU A 166 7.23 26.77 1.47
N TYR A 167 6.52 27.52 0.62
CA TYR A 167 6.04 27.08 -0.68
C TYR A 167 6.64 27.95 -1.77
N SER A 168 7.03 27.33 -2.88
CA SER A 168 7.35 28.00 -4.14
C SER A 168 6.81 27.16 -5.29
N ASN A 169 6.31 27.84 -6.34
CA ASN A 169 5.63 27.20 -7.47
C ASN A 169 4.46 26.27 -7.03
N GLY A 170 3.78 26.60 -5.94
CA GLY A 170 2.63 25.86 -5.41
C GLY A 170 2.98 24.51 -4.78
N GLU A 171 4.24 24.28 -4.43
CA GLU A 171 4.73 23.07 -3.77
C GLU A 171 5.63 23.42 -2.58
N ARG A 172 5.76 22.50 -1.61
CA ARG A 172 6.70 22.62 -0.51
C ARG A 172 8.11 22.81 -1.07
N ASN A 173 8.76 23.92 -0.72
CA ASN A 173 10.09 24.29 -1.22
C ASN A 173 10.73 25.28 -0.26
N GLY A 174 11.93 24.97 0.26
CA GLY A 174 12.54 25.70 1.35
C GLY A 174 12.39 24.97 2.68
N LYS A 175 12.28 25.66 3.79
CA LYS A 175 12.18 25.06 5.13
C LYS A 175 10.74 24.67 5.48
N GLY A 176 10.58 23.54 6.17
CA GLY A 176 9.27 23.10 6.63
C GLY A 176 9.33 22.06 7.74
N LYS A 177 8.18 21.87 8.38
CA LYS A 177 7.96 20.91 9.46
C LYS A 177 6.77 20.02 9.13
N GLU A 178 6.91 18.72 9.40
CA GLU A 178 5.82 17.75 9.33
C GLU A 178 5.46 17.27 10.72
N TYR A 179 4.19 17.03 10.94
CA TYR A 179 3.66 16.55 12.21
C TYR A 179 2.90 15.26 12.00
N ASP A 180 2.94 14.37 12.99
CA ASP A 180 2.16 13.15 12.98
C ASP A 180 0.64 13.42 13.14
N TYR A 181 -0.17 12.37 13.11
CA TYR A 181 -1.62 12.52 13.23
C TYR A 181 -2.04 13.12 14.58
N GLY A 182 -1.25 12.95 15.64
CA GLY A 182 -1.47 13.50 16.99
C GLY A 182 -0.99 14.93 17.17
N GLY A 183 -0.25 15.48 16.19
CA GLY A 183 0.34 16.82 16.25
C GLY A 183 1.76 16.87 16.81
N ASP A 184 2.40 15.72 17.07
CA ASP A 184 3.82 15.67 17.46
C ASP A 184 4.70 15.90 16.24
N LEU A 185 5.80 16.67 16.41
CA LEU A 185 6.78 16.92 15.35
C LEU A 185 7.40 15.59 14.90
N GLU A 186 7.29 15.30 13.59
CA GLU A 186 7.83 14.11 12.95
C GLU A 186 9.09 14.40 12.13
N PHE A 187 9.13 15.56 11.47
CA PHE A 187 10.25 15.99 10.65
C PHE A 187 10.37 17.53 10.62
N GLU A 188 11.60 18.02 10.62
CA GLU A 188 11.92 19.40 10.23
C GLU A 188 13.10 19.40 9.28
N GLY A 189 13.08 20.24 8.23
CA GLY A 189 14.17 20.30 7.27
C GLY A 189 13.82 21.00 5.98
N GLU A 190 14.66 20.74 4.98
CA GLU A 190 14.59 21.37 3.68
C GLU A 190 13.77 20.53 2.69
N TYR A 191 13.03 21.23 1.84
CA TYR A 191 12.18 20.67 0.78
C TYR A 191 12.54 21.22 -0.57
N LYS A 192 12.39 20.41 -1.60
CA LYS A 192 12.50 20.79 -3.00
C LYS A 192 11.45 20.06 -3.81
N ASN A 193 10.62 20.81 -4.57
CA ASN A 193 9.57 20.23 -5.41
C ASN A 193 8.67 19.23 -4.66
N GLY A 194 8.22 19.60 -3.46
CA GLY A 194 7.32 18.81 -2.62
C GLY A 194 7.96 17.66 -1.86
N LYS A 195 9.28 17.44 -1.96
CA LYS A 195 9.99 16.34 -1.32
C LYS A 195 11.04 16.84 -0.34
N ARG A 196 11.31 16.08 0.73
CA ARG A 196 12.45 16.31 1.64
C ARG A 196 13.73 16.27 0.79
N ASP A 197 14.50 17.36 0.75
CA ASP A 197 15.73 17.47 -0.05
C ASP A 197 16.63 18.53 0.58
N GLY A 198 17.82 18.18 1.01
CA GLY A 198 18.71 19.02 1.83
C GLY A 198 18.85 18.48 3.24
N ILE A 199 19.11 19.35 4.21
CA ILE A 199 19.33 18.95 5.61
C ILE A 199 18.00 18.82 6.34
N GLY A 200 17.88 17.79 7.18
CA GLY A 200 16.68 17.60 8.00
C GLY A 200 16.88 16.65 9.17
N LYS A 201 15.90 16.70 10.09
CA LYS A 201 15.85 15.86 11.30
C LYS A 201 14.51 15.17 11.39
N GLU A 202 14.51 13.91 11.75
CA GLU A 202 13.30 13.15 12.07
C GLU A 202 13.19 12.96 13.58
N TYR A 203 11.95 12.97 14.03
CA TYR A 203 11.62 12.86 15.46
C TYR A 203 10.64 11.73 15.72
N ASN A 204 10.71 11.19 16.92
CA ASN A 204 9.69 10.33 17.49
C ASN A 204 9.43 10.76 18.93
N LYS A 205 8.27 11.30 19.24
CA LYS A 205 7.89 11.84 20.56
C LYS A 205 8.98 12.78 21.15
N GLY A 206 9.43 13.73 20.34
CA GLY A 206 10.43 14.74 20.74
C GLY A 206 11.89 14.29 20.72
N ASN A 207 12.17 12.98 20.56
CA ASN A 207 13.55 12.48 20.43
C ASN A 207 13.97 12.44 18.98
N ILE A 208 15.18 12.88 18.66
CA ILE A 208 15.76 12.77 17.32
C ILE A 208 15.98 11.29 17.01
N THR A 209 15.45 10.82 15.89
CA THR A 209 15.66 9.45 15.38
C THR A 209 16.62 9.40 14.20
N PHE A 210 16.70 10.50 13.44
CA PHE A 210 17.65 10.65 12.35
C PHE A 210 17.96 12.13 12.12
N GLU A 211 19.21 12.43 11.80
CA GLU A 211 19.67 13.74 11.39
C GLU A 211 20.63 13.61 10.21
N GLY A 212 20.40 14.39 9.14
CA GLY A 212 21.28 14.31 7.99
C GLY A 212 20.74 14.94 6.72
N LYS A 213 21.36 14.56 5.60
CA LYS A 213 20.98 15.03 4.26
C LYS A 213 19.96 14.10 3.64
N TYR A 214 18.96 14.69 3.04
CA TYR A 214 17.94 14.02 2.21
C TYR A 214 18.18 14.30 0.73
N LEU A 215 17.80 13.36 -0.14
CA LEU A 215 17.84 13.51 -1.58
C LEU A 215 16.56 12.90 -2.17
N ASN A 216 15.74 13.73 -2.82
CA ASN A 216 14.48 13.30 -3.45
C ASN A 216 13.55 12.51 -2.49
N GLY A 217 13.40 12.94 -1.25
CA GLY A 217 12.56 12.34 -0.23
C GLY A 217 13.19 11.18 0.54
N LYS A 218 14.45 10.82 0.28
CA LYS A 218 15.15 9.70 0.91
C LYS A 218 16.28 10.17 1.78
N ARG A 219 16.50 9.50 2.91
CA ARG A 219 17.73 9.65 3.71
C ARG A 219 18.93 9.34 2.85
N TRP A 220 19.93 10.25 2.79
CA TRP A 220 21.10 10.09 1.93
C TRP A 220 22.42 10.00 2.70
N ASN A 221 22.73 10.98 3.53
CA ASN A 221 23.87 10.97 4.45
C ASN A 221 23.35 11.36 5.83
N GLY A 222 23.80 10.69 6.88
CA GLY A 222 23.41 11.10 8.23
C GLY A 222 23.52 9.99 9.25
N LYS A 223 23.06 10.33 10.45
CA LYS A 223 23.15 9.46 11.63
C LYS A 223 21.76 9.19 12.19
N GLY A 224 21.54 7.95 12.56
CA GLY A 224 20.36 7.52 13.30
C GLY A 224 20.67 7.33 14.78
N TYR A 225 19.68 7.61 15.62
CA TYR A 225 19.82 7.63 17.07
C TYR A 225 18.78 6.73 17.74
N ASP A 226 19.16 6.15 18.89
CA ASP A 226 18.24 5.50 19.81
C ASP A 226 17.56 6.53 20.75
N ASN A 227 16.68 6.07 21.63
CA ASN A 227 15.98 6.90 22.61
C ASN A 227 16.88 7.49 23.72
N LYS A 228 18.16 7.10 23.76
CA LYS A 228 19.19 7.64 24.67
C LYS A 228 20.19 8.53 23.94
N ASN A 229 19.89 8.91 22.68
CA ASN A 229 20.76 9.70 21.79
C ASN A 229 22.10 9.02 21.43
N ASN A 230 22.23 7.69 21.56
CA ASN A 230 23.39 7.00 21.02
C ASN A 230 23.25 6.84 19.50
N ILE A 231 24.37 7.00 18.79
CA ILE A 231 24.41 6.75 17.35
C ILE A 231 24.32 5.24 17.10
N ILE A 232 23.26 4.81 16.43
CA ILE A 232 23.02 3.39 16.11
C ILE A 232 23.10 3.08 14.62
N ASN A 233 23.08 4.12 13.78
CA ASN A 233 23.10 4.01 12.33
C ASN A 233 23.95 5.12 11.73
N GLU A 234 24.61 4.81 10.60
CA GLU A 234 25.25 5.82 9.76
C GLU A 234 24.97 5.49 8.29
N LEU A 235 24.54 6.49 7.54
CA LEU A 235 24.38 6.41 6.09
C LEU A 235 25.42 7.28 5.40
N LYS A 236 26.07 6.71 4.36
CA LYS A 236 26.98 7.42 3.45
C LYS A 236 26.55 7.18 2.02
N ASN A 237 26.27 8.25 1.28
CA ASN A 237 25.81 8.20 -0.11
C ASN A 237 24.59 7.26 -0.30
N GLY A 238 23.64 7.35 0.61
CA GLY A 238 22.44 6.51 0.61
C GLY A 238 22.70 5.03 0.93
N SER A 239 23.88 4.69 1.46
CA SER A 239 24.27 3.30 1.75
C SER A 239 24.59 3.13 3.22
N GLY A 240 24.18 2.00 3.79
CA GLY A 240 24.41 1.65 5.19
C GLY A 240 23.34 0.77 5.79
N LEU A 241 23.57 0.37 7.04
CA LEU A 241 22.61 -0.37 7.85
C LEU A 241 21.77 0.61 8.67
N ILE A 242 20.44 0.48 8.60
CA ILE A 242 19.51 1.22 9.44
C ILE A 242 18.84 0.28 10.42
N ARG A 243 18.83 0.65 11.70
CA ARG A 243 18.06 0.01 12.76
C ARG A 243 16.96 0.95 13.20
N ILE A 244 15.75 0.41 13.30
CA ILE A 244 14.55 1.12 13.74
C ILE A 244 14.06 0.45 15.02
N TYR A 245 13.76 1.26 16.03
CA TYR A 245 13.29 0.78 17.33
C TYR A 245 11.84 1.20 17.56
N ASP A 246 11.11 0.40 18.32
CA ASP A 246 9.75 0.74 18.75
C ASP A 246 9.76 1.79 19.88
N LYS A 247 8.56 2.18 20.33
CA LYS A 247 8.39 3.17 21.40
C LYS A 247 8.95 2.72 22.77
N LEU A 248 9.17 1.43 22.95
CA LEU A 248 9.71 0.82 24.17
C LEU A 248 11.24 0.62 24.10
N GLY A 249 11.85 0.93 22.94
CA GLY A 249 13.28 0.75 22.71
C GLY A 249 13.67 -0.66 22.23
N ASN A 250 12.69 -1.50 21.85
CA ASN A 250 13.00 -2.80 21.25
C ASN A 250 13.31 -2.63 19.76
N LEU A 251 14.29 -3.39 19.27
CA LEU A 251 14.60 -3.42 17.85
C LEU A 251 13.37 -3.93 17.08
N LYS A 252 12.88 -3.09 16.15
CA LYS A 252 11.73 -3.39 15.30
C LYS A 252 12.15 -3.86 13.91
N THR A 253 13.17 -3.19 13.31
CA THR A 253 13.60 -3.49 11.95
C THR A 253 15.09 -3.22 11.78
N GLU A 254 15.78 -4.07 11.03
CA GLU A 254 17.10 -3.83 10.46
C GLU A 254 17.00 -3.83 8.94
N GLU A 255 17.58 -2.83 8.28
CA GLU A 255 17.50 -2.63 6.84
C GLU A 255 18.84 -2.22 6.25
N ASN A 256 19.26 -2.89 5.17
CA ASN A 256 20.42 -2.49 4.41
C ASN A 256 20.02 -1.64 3.20
N TYR A 257 20.71 -0.52 3.01
CA TYR A 257 20.50 0.39 1.88
C TYR A 257 21.74 0.50 1.00
N ILE A 258 21.53 0.62 -0.31
CA ILE A 258 22.54 0.97 -1.30
C ILE A 258 21.92 2.01 -2.24
N ASN A 259 22.58 3.18 -2.39
CA ASN A 259 22.11 4.29 -3.24
C ASN A 259 20.65 4.71 -2.93
N GLY A 260 20.29 4.77 -1.66
CA GLY A 260 18.95 5.15 -1.19
C GLY A 260 17.83 4.14 -1.52
N LYS A 261 18.18 2.91 -1.90
CA LYS A 261 17.27 1.81 -2.10
C LYS A 261 17.58 0.68 -1.14
N LEU A 262 16.55 0.02 -0.66
CA LEU A 262 16.68 -1.20 0.13
C LEU A 262 17.40 -2.26 -0.71
N ASN A 263 18.53 -2.78 -0.21
CA ASN A 263 19.38 -3.73 -0.93
C ASN A 263 20.14 -4.59 0.09
N GLY A 264 20.06 -5.92 -0.05
CA GLY A 264 20.55 -6.86 0.95
C GLY A 264 19.46 -7.27 1.93
N LYS A 265 19.85 -7.61 3.15
CA LYS A 265 18.93 -8.18 4.15
C LYS A 265 18.11 -7.10 4.85
N ARG A 266 16.81 -7.39 5.02
CA ARG A 266 15.90 -6.73 5.95
C ARG A 266 15.38 -7.77 6.93
N LYS A 267 15.41 -7.43 8.20
CA LYS A 267 14.88 -8.25 9.30
C LYS A 267 13.84 -7.46 10.05
N ASP A 268 12.67 -8.06 10.25
CA ASP A 268 11.60 -7.48 11.06
C ASP A 268 11.44 -8.30 12.35
N TYR A 269 11.31 -7.59 13.48
CA TYR A 269 11.20 -8.17 14.80
C TYR A 269 9.87 -7.78 15.45
N PHE A 270 9.30 -8.68 16.20
CA PHE A 270 8.13 -8.44 17.03
C PHE A 270 8.41 -8.89 18.47
N ASN A 271 8.28 -7.98 19.44
CA ASN A 271 8.64 -8.21 20.84
C ASN A 271 10.06 -8.83 20.98
N GLY A 272 11.03 -8.30 20.22
CA GLY A 272 12.43 -8.74 20.24
C GLY A 272 12.70 -10.08 19.53
N LYS A 273 11.67 -10.74 18.98
CA LYS A 273 11.82 -11.99 18.22
C LYS A 273 11.81 -11.72 16.72
N LEU A 274 12.75 -12.29 15.98
CA LEU A 274 12.76 -12.27 14.53
C LEU A 274 11.52 -13.01 13.99
N PHE A 275 10.71 -12.34 13.15
CA PHE A 275 9.55 -12.99 12.54
C PHE A 275 9.60 -13.01 11.01
N VAL A 276 10.40 -12.12 10.38
CA VAL A 276 10.61 -12.09 8.93
C VAL A 276 12.04 -11.68 8.62
N GLU A 277 12.66 -12.37 7.68
CA GLU A 277 13.92 -11.96 7.03
C GLU A 277 13.70 -11.99 5.51
N PHE A 278 13.93 -10.84 4.86
CA PHE A 278 13.89 -10.73 3.40
C PHE A 278 15.25 -10.32 2.84
N GLU A 279 15.54 -10.81 1.66
CA GLU A 279 16.64 -10.34 0.82
C GLU A 279 16.07 -9.44 -0.28
N TYR A 280 16.62 -8.24 -0.40
CA TYR A 280 16.19 -7.23 -1.36
C TYR A 280 17.26 -6.98 -2.41
N ILE A 281 16.83 -6.77 -3.64
CA ILE A 281 17.66 -6.30 -4.75
C ILE A 281 16.98 -5.08 -5.35
N ASN A 282 17.63 -3.92 -5.27
CA ASN A 282 17.11 -2.63 -5.80
C ASN A 282 15.69 -2.25 -5.29
N GLY A 283 15.37 -2.60 -4.05
CA GLY A 283 14.08 -2.32 -3.42
C GLY A 283 12.99 -3.37 -3.65
N ILE A 284 13.31 -4.46 -4.33
CA ILE A 284 12.37 -5.57 -4.59
C ILE A 284 12.80 -6.78 -3.76
N SER A 285 11.88 -7.36 -3.01
CA SER A 285 12.15 -8.59 -2.27
C SER A 285 12.33 -9.77 -3.24
N ASN A 286 13.40 -10.54 -3.05
CA ASN A 286 13.77 -11.67 -3.90
C ASN A 286 13.59 -13.00 -3.18
N LYS A 287 14.14 -13.13 -1.98
CA LYS A 287 14.03 -14.32 -1.13
C LYS A 287 13.66 -13.91 0.28
N GLY A 288 13.06 -14.82 1.02
CA GLY A 288 12.72 -14.54 2.40
C GLY A 288 12.40 -15.78 3.22
N LYS A 289 12.38 -15.53 4.54
CA LYS A 289 12.01 -16.50 5.56
C LYS A 289 11.01 -15.85 6.50
N GLU A 290 9.98 -16.59 6.84
CA GLU A 290 9.00 -16.20 7.85
C GLU A 290 9.08 -17.17 9.02
N PHE A 291 8.94 -16.65 10.23
CA PHE A 291 9.04 -17.43 11.46
C PHE A 291 7.76 -17.34 12.28
N ASN A 292 7.43 -18.38 12.99
CA ASN A 292 6.33 -18.40 13.92
C ASN A 292 6.63 -17.47 15.11
N LEU A 293 5.77 -16.49 15.37
CA LEU A 293 5.98 -15.49 16.43
C LEU A 293 6.05 -16.09 17.84
N ASN A 294 5.34 -17.18 18.08
CA ASN A 294 5.29 -17.80 19.40
C ASN A 294 6.53 -18.63 19.67
N LYS A 295 6.94 -19.45 18.70
CA LYS A 295 8.00 -20.46 18.85
C LYS A 295 9.34 -20.03 18.24
N GLY A 296 9.34 -19.08 17.28
CA GLY A 296 10.53 -18.71 16.50
C GLY A 296 10.93 -19.78 15.47
N GLU A 297 10.09 -20.78 15.24
CA GLU A 297 10.32 -21.82 14.24
C GLU A 297 10.08 -21.29 12.83
N LEU A 298 10.82 -21.85 11.84
CA LEU A 298 10.64 -21.51 10.44
C LEU A 298 9.24 -21.91 9.97
N LYS A 299 8.48 -20.94 9.45
CA LYS A 299 7.11 -21.12 8.91
C LYS A 299 7.11 -21.19 7.40
N PHE A 300 7.95 -20.40 6.74
CA PHE A 300 8.08 -20.36 5.30
C PHE A 300 9.50 -19.95 4.90
N GLU A 301 10.01 -20.51 3.81
CA GLU A 301 11.18 -20.02 3.11
C GLU A 301 10.98 -20.14 1.60
N GLY A 302 11.42 -19.12 0.85
CA GLY A 302 11.23 -19.16 -0.60
C GLY A 302 11.51 -17.86 -1.31
N GLU A 303 11.05 -17.82 -2.54
CA GLU A 303 11.12 -16.68 -3.43
C GLU A 303 9.91 -15.77 -3.24
N TYR A 304 10.19 -14.46 -3.31
CA TYR A 304 9.18 -13.41 -3.20
C TYR A 304 9.27 -12.46 -4.38
N LEU A 305 8.14 -11.88 -4.72
CA LEU A 305 8.08 -10.80 -5.68
C LEU A 305 7.08 -9.74 -5.16
N TYR A 306 7.57 -8.52 -4.93
CA TYR A 306 6.82 -7.40 -4.33
C TYR A 306 6.09 -7.76 -3.03
N GLY A 307 6.72 -8.60 -2.19
CA GLY A 307 6.18 -8.99 -0.89
C GLY A 307 5.21 -10.19 -0.92
N TRP A 308 4.92 -10.75 -2.10
CA TRP A 308 4.11 -11.96 -2.24
C TRP A 308 5.00 -13.20 -2.38
N ARG A 309 4.63 -14.30 -1.71
CA ARG A 309 5.26 -15.60 -1.92
C ARG A 309 5.06 -16.04 -3.37
N LEU A 310 6.14 -16.42 -4.05
CA LEU A 310 6.12 -16.91 -5.43
C LEU A 310 6.31 -18.42 -5.47
N LYS A 311 7.36 -18.92 -4.82
CA LYS A 311 7.71 -20.34 -4.75
C LYS A 311 8.46 -20.61 -3.47
N GLY A 312 8.21 -21.74 -2.82
CA GLY A 312 8.91 -22.06 -1.58
C GLY A 312 8.31 -23.21 -0.81
N LYS A 313 8.73 -23.29 0.46
CA LYS A 313 8.40 -24.35 1.39
C LYS A 313 7.68 -23.76 2.61
N THR A 314 6.54 -24.34 2.96
CA THR A 314 5.83 -24.05 4.22
C THR A 314 6.09 -25.15 5.21
N TYR A 315 6.29 -24.77 6.46
CA TYR A 315 6.55 -25.68 7.57
C TYR A 315 5.48 -25.53 8.65
N ILE A 316 5.08 -26.63 9.25
CA ILE A 316 4.19 -26.72 10.42
C ILE A 316 4.88 -27.57 11.47
N LYS A 317 5.03 -27.04 12.68
CA LYS A 317 5.78 -27.69 13.79
C LYS A 317 7.18 -28.16 13.35
N GLY A 318 7.87 -27.33 12.58
CA GLY A 318 9.21 -27.61 12.07
C GLY A 318 9.30 -28.66 10.96
N LYS A 319 8.17 -29.25 10.52
CA LYS A 319 8.12 -30.25 9.45
C LYS A 319 7.59 -29.63 8.16
N LEU A 320 8.13 -30.09 7.01
CA LEU A 320 7.66 -29.65 5.69
C LEU A 320 6.20 -30.05 5.51
N GLU A 321 5.34 -29.06 5.25
CA GLU A 321 3.91 -29.27 5.02
C GLU A 321 3.54 -29.08 3.54
N PHE A 322 4.19 -28.12 2.86
CA PHE A 322 3.94 -27.91 1.43
C PHE A 322 5.20 -27.37 0.75
N GLU A 323 5.45 -27.83 -0.47
CA GLU A 323 6.48 -27.30 -1.37
C GLU A 323 5.87 -27.02 -2.73
N GLY A 324 6.02 -25.76 -3.20
CA GLY A 324 5.43 -25.41 -4.50
C GLY A 324 5.37 -23.93 -4.78
N GLU A 325 4.48 -23.59 -5.69
CA GLU A 325 4.21 -22.22 -6.14
C GLU A 325 2.99 -21.64 -5.41
N TYR A 326 3.02 -20.33 -5.23
CA TYR A 326 1.99 -19.56 -4.53
C TYR A 326 1.42 -18.49 -5.44
N LEU A 327 0.13 -18.23 -5.33
CA LEU A 327 -0.58 -17.14 -5.98
C LEU A 327 -1.31 -16.33 -4.90
N PHE A 328 -0.93 -15.05 -4.73
CA PHE A 328 -1.44 -14.19 -3.65
C PHE A 328 -1.33 -14.82 -2.26
N ASN A 329 -0.15 -15.38 -1.96
CA ASN A 329 0.18 -16.11 -0.73
C ASN A 329 -0.61 -17.41 -0.51
N LYS A 330 -1.45 -17.85 -1.47
CA LYS A 330 -2.16 -19.12 -1.41
C LYS A 330 -1.41 -20.18 -2.20
N LYS A 331 -1.40 -21.41 -1.71
CA LYS A 331 -0.85 -22.57 -2.40
C LYS A 331 -1.54 -22.73 -3.77
N TYR A 332 -0.75 -22.92 -4.84
CA TYR A 332 -1.28 -22.96 -6.21
C TYR A 332 -0.85 -24.17 -7.01
N ASN A 333 0.45 -24.45 -7.12
CA ASN A 333 1.01 -25.68 -7.71
C ASN A 333 1.98 -26.31 -6.72
N GLY A 334 1.89 -27.59 -6.46
CA GLY A 334 2.85 -28.24 -5.58
C GLY A 334 2.28 -29.41 -4.80
N LYS A 335 3.07 -29.88 -3.85
CA LYS A 335 2.79 -31.09 -3.08
C LYS A 335 2.69 -30.78 -1.61
N GLY A 336 1.70 -31.39 -0.97
CA GLY A 336 1.53 -31.36 0.48
C GLY A 336 1.96 -32.65 1.13
N TYR A 337 2.52 -32.54 2.33
CA TYR A 337 3.17 -33.64 3.04
C TYR A 337 2.54 -33.84 4.42
N ASP A 338 2.58 -35.11 4.89
CA ASP A 338 2.28 -35.45 6.28
C ASP A 338 3.51 -35.26 7.20
N GLU A 339 3.35 -35.54 8.49
CA GLU A 339 4.43 -35.44 9.48
C GLU A 339 5.60 -36.44 9.24
N ASN A 340 5.41 -37.45 8.41
CA ASN A 340 6.41 -38.49 8.05
C ASN A 340 7.09 -38.16 6.71
N GLY A 341 6.68 -37.10 6.02
CA GLY A 341 7.20 -36.68 4.71
C GLY A 341 6.54 -37.40 3.52
N ASN A 342 5.43 -38.10 3.73
CA ASN A 342 4.68 -38.72 2.63
C ASN A 342 3.81 -37.66 1.94
N ILE A 343 3.69 -37.75 0.62
CA ILE A 343 2.81 -36.87 -0.16
C ILE A 343 1.36 -37.24 0.13
N ILE A 344 0.56 -36.33 0.67
CA ILE A 344 -0.86 -36.55 1.00
C ILE A 344 -1.82 -35.81 0.07
N TYR A 345 -1.34 -34.80 -0.64
CA TYR A 345 -2.11 -34.10 -1.68
C TYR A 345 -1.21 -33.42 -2.70
N GLU A 346 -1.77 -33.12 -3.86
CA GLU A 346 -1.13 -32.36 -4.92
C GLU A 346 -2.10 -31.29 -5.45
N LEU A 347 -1.58 -30.09 -5.72
CA LEU A 347 -2.30 -28.99 -6.36
C LEU A 347 -1.74 -28.76 -7.76
N ILE A 348 -2.62 -28.69 -8.75
CA ILE A 348 -2.30 -28.37 -10.14
C ILE A 348 -3.16 -27.19 -10.59
N ASN A 349 -2.53 -26.06 -10.91
CA ASN A 349 -3.21 -24.82 -11.31
C ASN A 349 -4.28 -24.37 -10.29
N GLY A 350 -3.98 -24.53 -9.01
CA GLY A 350 -4.90 -24.19 -7.92
C GLY A 350 -6.07 -25.14 -7.75
N ASN A 351 -6.01 -26.36 -8.33
CA ASN A 351 -7.04 -27.37 -8.20
C ASN A 351 -6.50 -28.60 -7.47
N GLY A 352 -7.31 -29.17 -6.60
CA GLY A 352 -6.98 -30.38 -5.84
C GLY A 352 -7.25 -30.26 -4.35
N LYS A 353 -6.91 -31.31 -3.61
CA LYS A 353 -7.00 -31.32 -2.16
C LYS A 353 -6.01 -30.33 -1.55
N VAL A 354 -6.33 -29.76 -0.38
CA VAL A 354 -5.46 -28.82 0.31
C VAL A 354 -5.77 -28.82 1.81
N LYS A 355 -4.72 -28.59 2.60
CA LYS A 355 -4.83 -28.24 4.01
C LYS A 355 -4.29 -26.82 4.22
N GLU A 356 -5.00 -26.02 5.04
CA GLU A 356 -4.53 -24.70 5.48
C GLU A 356 -4.42 -24.70 7.00
N TYR A 357 -3.48 -23.93 7.52
CA TYR A 357 -3.23 -23.80 8.94
C TYR A 357 -3.19 -22.31 9.33
N ASP A 358 -3.69 -22.01 10.52
CA ASP A 358 -3.63 -20.68 11.09
C ASP A 358 -2.22 -20.33 11.63
N ASP A 359 -2.06 -19.12 12.18
CA ASP A 359 -0.77 -18.67 12.75
C ASP A 359 -0.34 -19.43 14.01
N TYR A 360 -1.24 -20.20 14.62
CA TYR A 360 -0.98 -21.10 15.76
C TYR A 360 -0.75 -22.54 15.32
N GLU A 361 -0.61 -22.79 14.00
CA GLU A 361 -0.40 -24.11 13.39
C GLU A 361 -1.56 -25.08 13.62
N ARG A 362 -2.79 -24.57 13.78
CA ARG A 362 -4.03 -25.35 13.90
C ARG A 362 -4.64 -25.50 12.50
N LEU A 363 -5.21 -26.67 12.22
CA LEU A 363 -5.84 -26.98 10.93
C LEU A 363 -7.09 -26.10 10.74
N GLU A 364 -6.97 -25.07 9.92
CA GLU A 364 -8.03 -24.09 9.64
C GLU A 364 -8.97 -24.55 8.53
N PHE A 365 -8.42 -25.16 7.49
CA PHE A 365 -9.22 -25.68 6.37
C PHE A 365 -8.69 -27.05 5.90
N ASP A 366 -9.62 -27.97 5.66
CA ASP A 366 -9.36 -29.28 5.05
C ASP A 366 -10.40 -29.50 3.94
N GLY A 367 -9.93 -29.59 2.69
CA GLY A 367 -10.87 -29.68 1.58
C GLY A 367 -10.23 -29.60 0.20
N GLU A 368 -11.00 -29.06 -0.73
CA GLU A 368 -10.62 -28.93 -2.13
C GLU A 368 -10.57 -27.47 -2.56
N TYR A 369 -9.59 -27.17 -3.39
CA TYR A 369 -9.51 -25.92 -4.14
C TYR A 369 -10.00 -26.09 -5.58
N LEU A 370 -10.63 -25.05 -6.10
CA LEU A 370 -10.88 -24.82 -7.52
C LEU A 370 -10.36 -23.43 -7.89
N ASN A 371 -9.41 -23.35 -8.83
CA ASN A 371 -8.76 -22.12 -9.26
C ASN A 371 -8.17 -21.29 -8.08
N GLY A 372 -7.57 -21.94 -7.10
CA GLY A 372 -6.94 -21.30 -5.93
C GLY A 372 -7.94 -20.77 -4.89
N ARG A 373 -9.20 -21.21 -4.93
CA ARG A 373 -10.24 -20.83 -3.95
C ARG A 373 -10.79 -22.07 -3.27
N ARG A 374 -11.16 -21.96 -2.00
CA ARG A 374 -11.87 -22.99 -1.25
C ARG A 374 -13.15 -23.37 -2.02
N TRP A 375 -13.30 -24.63 -2.40
CA TRP A 375 -14.40 -25.13 -3.22
C TRP A 375 -15.32 -26.06 -2.43
N ASN A 376 -14.78 -27.15 -1.91
CA ASN A 376 -15.48 -28.08 -1.02
C ASN A 376 -14.60 -28.31 0.22
N GLY A 377 -15.21 -28.45 1.40
CA GLY A 377 -14.46 -28.78 2.62
C GLY A 377 -14.93 -28.04 3.85
N ILE A 378 -14.19 -28.23 4.93
CA ILE A 378 -14.53 -27.68 6.25
C ILE A 378 -13.48 -26.62 6.64
N TYR A 379 -13.99 -25.43 6.99
CA TYR A 379 -13.22 -24.37 7.58
C TYR A 379 -13.56 -24.23 9.07
N LYS A 380 -12.54 -24.02 9.90
CA LYS A 380 -12.65 -23.83 11.34
C LYS A 380 -11.94 -22.56 11.77
N LEU A 381 -12.63 -21.72 12.51
CA LEU A 381 -12.05 -20.60 13.23
C LEU A 381 -11.98 -20.94 14.71
N TYR A 382 -10.83 -20.69 15.32
CA TYR A 382 -10.56 -21.06 16.71
C TYR A 382 -10.48 -19.84 17.63
N ASN A 383 -10.92 -20.02 18.86
CA ASN A 383 -10.63 -19.12 19.98
C ASN A 383 -9.16 -19.27 20.45
N PHE A 384 -8.73 -18.37 21.34
CA PHE A 384 -7.39 -18.44 21.96
C PHE A 384 -7.18 -19.70 22.82
N ASP A 385 -8.25 -20.26 23.39
CA ASP A 385 -8.25 -21.49 24.19
C ASP A 385 -8.32 -22.78 23.36
N ASN A 386 -8.14 -22.68 22.03
CA ASN A 386 -8.23 -23.77 21.03
C ASN A 386 -9.65 -24.36 20.84
N THR A 387 -10.70 -23.77 21.44
CA THR A 387 -12.06 -24.16 21.11
C THR A 387 -12.48 -23.60 19.75
N ILE A 388 -13.40 -24.29 19.05
CA ILE A 388 -13.90 -23.85 17.76
C ILE A 388 -14.92 -22.72 17.99
N LEU A 389 -14.57 -21.51 17.53
CA LEU A 389 -15.46 -20.34 17.55
C LEU A 389 -16.53 -20.43 16.45
N ARG A 390 -16.11 -20.88 15.26
CA ARG A 390 -17.01 -20.98 14.10
C ARG A 390 -16.53 -22.11 13.17
N GLN A 391 -17.50 -22.86 12.65
CA GLN A 391 -17.27 -23.86 11.62
C GLN A 391 -18.13 -23.59 10.40
N GLU A 392 -17.53 -23.62 9.22
CA GLU A 392 -18.18 -23.39 7.94
C GLU A 392 -17.93 -24.59 7.00
N GLU A 393 -18.97 -24.96 6.28
CA GLU A 393 -18.85 -25.93 5.17
C GLU A 393 -18.80 -25.17 3.84
N TYR A 394 -17.85 -25.51 3.00
CA TYR A 394 -17.80 -25.06 1.61
C TYR A 394 -18.40 -26.15 0.72
N LYS A 395 -19.38 -25.76 -0.11
CA LYS A 395 -19.95 -26.60 -1.18
C LYS A 395 -20.00 -25.79 -2.47
N ASN A 396 -19.30 -26.24 -3.51
CA ASN A 396 -19.23 -25.56 -4.81
C ASN A 396 -18.88 -24.05 -4.66
N GLY A 397 -17.92 -23.76 -3.79
CA GLY A 397 -17.44 -22.40 -3.51
C GLY A 397 -18.38 -21.52 -2.68
N LYS A 398 -19.56 -22.00 -2.32
CA LYS A 398 -20.48 -21.30 -1.40
C LYS A 398 -20.23 -21.80 0.02
N LYS A 399 -20.27 -20.86 0.98
CA LYS A 399 -20.05 -21.18 2.39
C LYS A 399 -21.37 -21.20 3.15
N ASN A 400 -21.54 -22.22 4.00
CA ASN A 400 -22.65 -22.35 4.94
C ASN A 400 -22.07 -22.42 6.36
N ILE A 401 -22.64 -21.67 7.30
CA ILE A 401 -22.22 -21.70 8.71
C ILE A 401 -22.86 -22.94 9.34
N LEU A 402 -22.04 -23.79 9.97
CA LEU A 402 -22.50 -25.00 10.67
C LEU A 402 -22.59 -24.77 12.19
N LYS A 403 -21.76 -23.87 12.74
CA LYS A 403 -21.70 -23.55 14.18
C LYS A 403 -21.22 -22.11 14.37
#